data_cd294445ba4896393f088186cd50c311
#
_entry.id   cd294445ba4896393f088186cd50c311
#
_cell.length_a   1.000
_cell.length_b   1.000
_cell.length_c   1.000
_cell.angle_alpha   90.00
_cell.angle_beta   90.00
_cell.angle_gamma   90.00
#
_symmetry.space_group_name_H-M   'P 1'
#
loop_
_entity.id
_entity.type
_entity.pdbx_description
1 polymer ?
#
loop_
_entity_poly.entity_id
_entity_poly.type
_entity_poly.pdbx_seq_one_letter_code
_entity_poly.pdbx_strand_id
1 'polypeptide(L)'
;MSKLVFFLIWSRPVNNPNSTTRDLLKIIKGPDFPTGGILNDDKKQIYQAYNTGRGFFEIKSKYKIEDLGRGSYQIIITEIPYLVNKSKLIEKIAAIIINKKNKLLDHVSDESDEKIRIVLRPKNRNVNPEDLMNSLFEQSELKNKFFLNMNVLNEKNEPRVMNLKDVLKSLLKHRYVILNNKIIFQL
;
A
#
# COMPACT_ATOMS: atom_id res chain seq x y z
N MET A 1 9.34 -3.86 -6.28
CA MET A 1 10.11 -2.66 -6.74
C MET A 1 10.62 -2.92 -8.15
N SER A 2 10.29 -2.08 -9.13
CA SER A 2 10.71 -2.29 -10.51
C SER A 2 12.24 -2.12 -10.64
N LYS A 3 12.86 -2.87 -11.57
CA LYS A 3 14.31 -2.76 -11.89
C LYS A 3 14.73 -1.31 -12.19
N LEU A 4 13.83 -0.53 -12.79
CA LEU A 4 14.01 0.88 -13.13
C LEU A 4 14.15 1.77 -11.88
N VAL A 5 13.31 1.57 -10.88
CA VAL A 5 13.36 2.33 -9.61
C VAL A 5 14.68 2.03 -8.89
N PHE A 6 15.12 0.77 -8.90
CA PHE A 6 16.39 0.39 -8.31
C PHE A 6 17.59 1.06 -9.03
N PHE A 7 17.56 1.10 -10.37
CA PHE A 7 18.59 1.77 -11.19
C PHE A 7 18.64 3.28 -10.95
N LEU A 8 17.48 3.94 -10.86
CA LEU A 8 17.37 5.38 -10.58
C LEU A 8 17.87 5.74 -9.18
N ILE A 9 17.64 4.88 -8.18
CA ILE A 9 18.17 5.05 -6.83
C ILE A 9 19.70 4.93 -6.83
N TRP A 10 20.24 3.99 -7.63
CA TRP A 10 21.70 3.80 -7.76
C TRP A 10 22.39 5.00 -8.40
N SER A 11 21.78 5.59 -9.44
CA SER A 11 22.51 6.48 -10.35
C SER A 11 22.77 7.88 -9.81
N ARG A 12 22.04 8.38 -8.79
CA ARG A 12 22.22 9.78 -8.33
C ARG A 12 22.07 10.05 -6.83
N PRO A 13 20.96 9.70 -6.10
CA PRO A 13 20.81 10.25 -4.75
C PRO A 13 21.52 9.46 -3.65
N VAL A 14 21.79 8.17 -3.82
CA VAL A 14 22.40 7.36 -2.75
C VAL A 14 23.91 7.51 -2.70
N ASN A 15 24.56 7.71 -3.86
CA ASN A 15 26.00 7.95 -3.93
C ASN A 15 26.38 9.41 -3.62
N ASN A 16 25.41 10.32 -3.54
CA ASN A 16 25.67 11.69 -3.10
C ASN A 16 25.58 11.75 -1.57
N PRO A 17 26.68 12.05 -0.85
CA PRO A 17 26.67 12.15 0.62
C PRO A 17 25.69 13.22 1.14
N ASN A 18 25.42 14.25 0.35
CA ASN A 18 24.54 15.36 0.70
C ASN A 18 23.05 15.09 0.34
N SER A 19 22.71 13.94 -0.26
CA SER A 19 21.32 13.63 -0.57
C SER A 19 20.49 13.49 0.70
N THR A 20 19.29 14.06 0.67
CA THR A 20 18.34 14.00 1.78
C THR A 20 17.27 12.92 1.53
N THR A 21 16.53 12.53 2.58
CA THR A 21 15.34 11.67 2.44
C THR A 21 14.33 12.28 1.46
N ARG A 22 14.23 13.61 1.38
CA ARG A 22 13.36 14.32 0.41
C ARG A 22 13.75 14.04 -1.03
N ASP A 23 15.05 13.96 -1.32
CA ASP A 23 15.53 13.69 -2.68
C ASP A 23 15.24 12.24 -3.08
N LEU A 24 15.32 11.30 -2.14
CA LEU A 24 14.92 9.91 -2.34
C LEU A 24 13.42 9.80 -2.61
N LEU A 25 12.58 10.57 -1.93
CA LEU A 25 11.12 10.57 -2.10
C LEU A 25 10.65 11.17 -3.44
N LYS A 26 11.48 11.88 -4.18
CA LYS A 26 11.18 12.27 -5.56
C LYS A 26 11.09 11.05 -6.49
N ILE A 27 11.84 9.99 -6.15
CA ILE A 27 11.91 8.73 -6.91
C ILE A 27 11.02 7.67 -6.27
N ILE A 28 11.10 7.49 -4.94
CA ILE A 28 10.32 6.52 -4.17
C ILE A 28 9.11 7.24 -3.59
N LYS A 29 7.99 7.20 -4.30
CA LYS A 29 6.76 7.92 -3.89
C LYS A 29 6.07 7.33 -2.66
N GLY A 30 6.35 6.07 -2.33
CA GLY A 30 5.75 5.34 -1.22
C GLY A 30 6.11 3.86 -1.25
N PRO A 31 5.59 3.06 -0.32
CA PRO A 31 5.73 1.61 -0.37
C PRO A 31 4.93 1.04 -1.53
N ASP A 32 5.42 -0.07 -2.08
CA ASP A 32 4.75 -0.85 -3.12
C ASP A 32 4.22 -2.13 -2.49
N PHE A 33 2.89 -2.28 -2.50
CA PHE A 33 2.22 -3.43 -1.88
C PHE A 33 1.83 -4.47 -2.95
N PRO A 34 2.06 -5.77 -2.70
CA PRO A 34 1.78 -6.82 -3.68
C PRO A 34 0.30 -6.94 -4.03
N THR A 35 -0.60 -6.57 -3.11
CA THR A 35 -2.05 -6.60 -3.33
C THR A 35 -2.61 -5.30 -3.91
N GLY A 36 -1.76 -4.32 -4.19
CA GLY A 36 -2.17 -3.00 -4.68
C GLY A 36 -2.77 -2.13 -3.58
N GLY A 37 -3.83 -1.39 -3.93
CA GLY A 37 -4.45 -0.39 -3.07
C GLY A 37 -3.94 1.02 -3.34
N ILE A 38 -4.59 1.99 -2.73
CA ILE A 38 -4.27 3.41 -2.85
C ILE A 38 -3.69 3.92 -1.54
N LEU A 39 -2.48 4.47 -1.61
CA LEU A 39 -1.86 5.14 -0.47
C LEU A 39 -2.59 6.48 -0.21
N ASN A 40 -3.13 6.63 0.99
CA ASN A 40 -3.95 7.79 1.38
C ASN A 40 -3.19 8.81 2.24
N ASP A 41 -1.89 8.59 2.45
CA ASP A 41 -1.08 9.43 3.34
C ASP A 41 -0.64 10.75 2.71
N ASP A 42 -0.52 11.76 3.56
CA ASP A 42 0.11 13.03 3.19
C ASP A 42 1.64 12.84 2.99
N LYS A 43 2.20 13.62 2.07
CA LYS A 43 3.66 13.62 1.79
C LYS A 43 4.51 13.85 3.04
N LYS A 44 4.00 14.62 4.01
CA LYS A 44 4.68 14.85 5.30
C LYS A 44 4.76 13.58 6.14
N GLN A 45 3.69 12.80 6.19
CA GLN A 45 3.62 11.55 6.93
C GLN A 45 4.54 10.49 6.32
N ILE A 46 4.53 10.35 4.98
CA ILE A 46 5.45 9.47 4.25
C ILE A 46 6.90 9.86 4.52
N TYR A 47 7.20 11.16 4.46
CA TYR A 47 8.53 11.67 4.77
C TYR A 47 8.98 11.32 6.20
N GLN A 48 8.12 11.55 7.19
CA GLN A 48 8.42 11.23 8.59
C GLN A 48 8.67 9.74 8.79
N ALA A 49 7.82 8.87 8.24
CA ALA A 49 7.97 7.43 8.33
C ALA A 49 9.31 6.94 7.77
N TYR A 50 9.69 7.41 6.60
CA TYR A 50 10.97 7.05 5.98
C TYR A 50 12.19 7.72 6.62
N ASN A 51 12.03 8.92 7.16
CA ASN A 51 13.12 9.63 7.83
C ASN A 51 13.45 9.06 9.21
N THR A 52 12.46 8.54 9.92
CA THR A 52 12.63 7.94 11.24
C THR A 52 12.81 6.42 11.20
N GLY A 53 12.43 5.77 10.09
CA GLY A 53 12.35 4.31 9.97
C GLY A 53 11.18 3.69 10.74
N ARG A 54 10.27 4.51 11.27
CA ARG A 54 9.07 4.09 12.00
C ARG A 54 7.89 4.96 11.62
N GLY A 55 6.70 4.35 11.55
CA GLY A 55 5.47 5.06 11.21
C GLY A 55 4.37 4.11 10.80
N PHE A 56 3.40 4.63 10.08
CA PHE A 56 2.36 3.82 9.44
C PHE A 56 1.98 4.44 8.10
N PHE A 57 1.44 3.60 7.24
CA PHE A 57 0.83 4.00 5.98
C PHE A 57 -0.63 3.62 5.98
N GLU A 58 -1.49 4.54 5.57
CA GLU A 58 -2.92 4.27 5.40
C GLU A 58 -3.19 3.85 3.95
N ILE A 59 -3.73 2.64 3.79
CA ILE A 59 -4.02 2.05 2.49
C ILE A 59 -5.53 1.92 2.35
N LYS A 60 -6.08 2.43 1.25
CA LYS A 60 -7.48 2.27 0.84
C LYS A 60 -7.60 1.26 -0.28
N SER A 61 -8.69 0.53 -0.28
CA SER A 61 -9.09 -0.31 -1.41
C SER A 61 -9.27 0.53 -2.67
N LYS A 62 -8.91 -0.04 -3.81
CA LYS A 62 -9.22 0.54 -5.09
C LYS A 62 -10.55 0.03 -5.59
N TYR A 63 -11.38 0.93 -6.08
CA TYR A 63 -12.70 0.59 -6.57
C TYR A 63 -13.02 1.28 -7.89
N LYS A 64 -14.00 0.75 -8.59
CA LYS A 64 -14.58 1.33 -9.81
C LYS A 64 -16.10 1.38 -9.65
N ILE A 65 -16.72 2.37 -10.25
CA ILE A 65 -18.16 2.47 -10.36
C ILE A 65 -18.54 1.91 -11.72
N GLU A 66 -19.46 0.97 -11.76
CA GLU A 66 -20.00 0.36 -12.96
C GLU A 66 -21.46 0.78 -13.11
N ASP A 67 -21.77 1.45 -14.23
CA ASP A 67 -23.15 1.85 -14.56
C ASP A 67 -23.91 0.64 -15.13
N LEU A 68 -25.04 0.31 -14.53
CA LEU A 68 -25.94 -0.76 -14.96
C LEU A 68 -27.08 -0.25 -15.86
N GLY A 69 -27.09 1.04 -16.16
CA GLY A 69 -28.14 1.69 -16.92
C GLY A 69 -29.35 2.08 -16.06
N ARG A 70 -30.22 2.93 -16.62
CA ARG A 70 -31.43 3.46 -15.96
C ARG A 70 -31.16 4.16 -14.62
N GLY A 71 -29.95 4.74 -14.46
CA GLY A 71 -29.52 5.38 -13.23
C GLY A 71 -29.14 4.41 -12.08
N SER A 72 -29.06 3.11 -12.34
CA SER A 72 -28.58 2.13 -11.40
C SER A 72 -27.07 1.91 -11.57
N TYR A 73 -26.35 1.74 -10.47
CA TYR A 73 -24.91 1.49 -10.49
C TYR A 73 -24.53 0.44 -9.43
N GLN A 74 -23.36 -0.11 -9.61
CA GLN A 74 -22.69 -0.94 -8.60
C GLN A 74 -21.23 -0.50 -8.41
N ILE A 75 -20.69 -0.76 -7.25
CA ILE A 75 -19.29 -0.46 -6.95
C ILE A 75 -18.52 -1.78 -6.91
N ILE A 76 -17.42 -1.84 -7.67
CA ILE A 76 -16.56 -3.01 -7.77
C ILE A 76 -15.24 -2.69 -7.09
N ILE A 77 -14.91 -3.43 -6.03
CA ILE A 77 -13.59 -3.38 -5.40
C ILE A 77 -12.67 -4.28 -6.20
N THR A 78 -11.58 -3.71 -6.71
CA THR A 78 -10.59 -4.38 -7.56
C THR A 78 -9.29 -4.70 -6.84
N GLU A 79 -8.99 -3.98 -5.76
CA GLU A 79 -7.80 -4.20 -4.94
C GLU A 79 -8.17 -3.98 -3.47
N ILE A 80 -7.67 -4.83 -2.59
CA ILE A 80 -7.87 -4.73 -1.13
C ILE A 80 -6.54 -4.36 -0.45
N PRO A 81 -6.57 -3.70 0.72
CA PRO A 81 -5.37 -3.32 1.43
C PRO A 81 -4.51 -4.54 1.79
N TYR A 82 -3.21 -4.34 1.82
CA TYR A 82 -2.25 -5.38 2.20
C TYR A 82 -2.53 -5.93 3.60
N LEU A 83 -2.35 -7.24 3.79
CA LEU A 83 -2.65 -8.01 5.01
C LEU A 83 -4.13 -8.12 5.39
N VAL A 84 -5.07 -7.64 4.57
CA VAL A 84 -6.50 -7.85 4.80
C VAL A 84 -6.94 -9.18 4.19
N ASN A 85 -7.59 -10.00 4.99
CA ASN A 85 -8.18 -11.25 4.52
C ASN A 85 -9.52 -10.97 3.82
N LYS A 86 -9.62 -11.38 2.54
CA LYS A 86 -10.79 -11.13 1.69
C LYS A 86 -12.08 -11.69 2.29
N SER A 87 -12.07 -12.96 2.74
CA SER A 87 -13.28 -13.61 3.28
C SER A 87 -13.78 -12.90 4.54
N LYS A 88 -12.89 -12.60 5.47
CA LYS A 88 -13.24 -11.84 6.71
C LYS A 88 -13.76 -10.44 6.41
N LEU A 89 -13.19 -9.78 5.40
CA LEU A 89 -13.66 -8.46 4.95
C LEU A 89 -15.10 -8.53 4.44
N ILE A 90 -15.42 -9.53 3.60
CA ILE A 90 -16.77 -9.73 3.06
C ILE A 90 -17.76 -10.07 4.18
N GLU A 91 -17.41 -10.98 5.09
CA GLU A 91 -18.22 -11.30 6.27
C GLU A 91 -18.50 -10.07 7.13
N LYS A 92 -17.50 -9.23 7.35
CA LYS A 92 -17.66 -7.98 8.11
C LYS A 92 -18.59 -7.00 7.40
N ILE A 93 -18.48 -6.85 6.08
CA ILE A 93 -19.39 -6.01 5.30
C ILE A 93 -20.81 -6.58 5.34
N ALA A 94 -20.98 -7.89 5.20
CA ALA A 94 -22.29 -8.54 5.32
C ALA A 94 -22.90 -8.33 6.72
N ALA A 95 -22.10 -8.43 7.78
CA ALA A 95 -22.55 -8.15 9.14
C ALA A 95 -23.00 -6.67 9.33
N ILE A 96 -22.33 -5.72 8.67
CA ILE A 96 -22.73 -4.30 8.67
C ILE A 96 -24.11 -4.13 8.04
N ILE A 97 -24.39 -4.86 6.94
CA ILE A 97 -25.71 -4.85 6.27
C ILE A 97 -26.79 -5.44 7.19
N ILE A 98 -26.55 -6.65 7.73
CA ILE A 98 -27.51 -7.37 8.59
C ILE A 98 -27.85 -6.55 9.81
N ASN A 99 -26.86 -5.95 10.46
CA ASN A 99 -27.05 -5.12 11.65
C ASN A 99 -27.58 -3.72 11.35
N LYS A 100 -27.88 -3.40 10.08
CA LYS A 100 -28.38 -2.09 9.61
C LYS A 100 -27.50 -0.91 10.03
N LYS A 101 -26.20 -1.15 10.27
CA LYS A 101 -25.23 -0.10 10.64
C LYS A 101 -24.96 0.83 9.46
N ASN A 102 -25.02 0.33 8.24
CA ASN A 102 -24.94 1.13 7.03
C ASN A 102 -26.30 1.11 6.30
N LYS A 103 -26.92 2.29 6.20
CA LYS A 103 -28.22 2.44 5.55
C LYS A 103 -28.13 2.60 4.04
N LEU A 104 -26.93 2.77 3.51
CA LEU A 104 -26.65 3.07 2.11
C LEU A 104 -26.39 1.81 1.27
N LEU A 105 -25.90 0.72 1.91
CA LEU A 105 -25.54 -0.55 1.27
C LEU A 105 -26.66 -1.58 1.44
N ASP A 106 -26.99 -2.29 0.36
CA ASP A 106 -28.01 -3.34 0.34
C ASP A 106 -27.41 -4.73 0.27
N HIS A 107 -26.42 -4.92 -0.61
CA HIS A 107 -25.85 -6.25 -0.87
C HIS A 107 -24.37 -6.22 -1.13
N VAL A 108 -23.67 -7.30 -0.73
CA VAL A 108 -22.28 -7.57 -1.07
C VAL A 108 -22.17 -8.98 -1.65
N SER A 109 -21.47 -9.13 -2.77
CA SER A 109 -21.17 -10.43 -3.38
C SER A 109 -19.69 -10.52 -3.74
N ASP A 110 -19.15 -11.73 -3.65
CA ASP A 110 -17.80 -12.06 -4.12
C ASP A 110 -17.91 -12.69 -5.52
N GLU A 111 -17.48 -11.98 -6.51
CA GLU A 111 -17.42 -12.44 -7.90
C GLU A 111 -15.96 -12.58 -8.35
N SER A 112 -15.03 -12.75 -7.40
CA SER A 112 -13.61 -12.86 -7.69
C SER A 112 -13.30 -14.21 -8.35
N ASP A 113 -12.44 -14.14 -9.37
CA ASP A 113 -11.81 -15.28 -10.03
C ASP A 113 -10.28 -15.19 -9.79
N GLU A 114 -9.47 -15.13 -10.82
CA GLU A 114 -8.04 -14.83 -10.72
C GLU A 114 -7.79 -13.40 -10.20
N LYS A 115 -8.74 -12.50 -10.43
CA LYS A 115 -8.71 -11.10 -9.98
C LYS A 115 -9.76 -10.83 -8.93
N ILE A 116 -9.44 -9.95 -8.00
CA ILE A 116 -10.38 -9.50 -6.97
C ILE A 116 -11.52 -8.73 -7.65
N ARG A 117 -12.76 -9.19 -7.40
CA ARG A 117 -14.00 -8.54 -7.81
C ARG A 117 -15.04 -8.69 -6.71
N ILE A 118 -15.08 -7.75 -5.78
CA ILE A 118 -16.12 -7.70 -4.75
C ILE A 118 -17.11 -6.65 -5.18
N VAL A 119 -18.37 -7.05 -5.36
CA VAL A 119 -19.43 -6.20 -5.85
C VAL A 119 -20.28 -5.71 -4.69
N LEU A 120 -20.46 -4.41 -4.61
CA LEU A 120 -21.27 -3.71 -3.64
C LEU A 120 -22.46 -3.05 -4.35
N ARG A 121 -23.70 -3.38 -3.93
CA ARG A 121 -24.91 -2.78 -4.48
C ARG A 121 -25.50 -1.80 -3.49
N PRO A 122 -25.72 -0.53 -3.90
CA PRO A 122 -26.37 0.46 -3.08
C PRO A 122 -27.85 0.14 -2.90
N LYS A 123 -28.42 0.56 -1.79
CA LYS A 123 -29.83 0.34 -1.47
C LYS A 123 -30.78 1.11 -2.41
N ASN A 124 -30.38 2.29 -2.83
CA ASN A 124 -31.15 3.16 -3.71
C ASN A 124 -30.27 3.78 -4.78
N ARG A 125 -30.85 4.12 -5.93
CA ARG A 125 -30.16 4.80 -7.04
C ARG A 125 -29.60 6.18 -6.68
N ASN A 126 -30.24 6.85 -5.72
CA ASN A 126 -29.88 8.21 -5.30
C ASN A 126 -28.71 8.24 -4.29
N VAL A 127 -28.18 7.09 -3.88
CA VAL A 127 -27.03 7.03 -2.97
C VAL A 127 -25.80 7.52 -3.75
N ASN A 128 -25.09 8.51 -3.18
CA ASN A 128 -23.82 8.94 -3.75
C ASN A 128 -22.76 7.84 -3.55
N PRO A 129 -22.10 7.38 -4.62
CA PRO A 129 -21.05 6.36 -4.53
C PRO A 129 -19.91 6.73 -3.57
N GLU A 130 -19.52 8.00 -3.55
CA GLU A 130 -18.44 8.48 -2.69
C GLU A 130 -18.83 8.42 -1.21
N ASP A 131 -20.04 8.82 -0.86
CA ASP A 131 -20.54 8.78 0.52
C ASP A 131 -20.67 7.33 1.02
N LEU A 132 -21.13 6.43 0.15
CA LEU A 132 -21.18 5.00 0.45
C LEU A 132 -19.78 4.46 0.74
N MET A 133 -18.81 4.74 -0.13
CA MET A 133 -17.44 4.27 0.06
C MET A 133 -16.77 4.89 1.27
N ASN A 134 -16.97 6.17 1.54
CA ASN A 134 -16.43 6.83 2.73
C ASN A 134 -16.98 6.19 4.00
N SER A 135 -18.28 5.91 4.05
CA SER A 135 -18.90 5.21 5.16
C SER A 135 -18.32 3.80 5.37
N LEU A 136 -18.07 3.07 4.29
CA LEU A 136 -17.49 1.73 4.34
C LEU A 136 -16.01 1.76 4.75
N PHE A 137 -15.25 2.76 4.34
CA PHE A 137 -13.86 2.96 4.79
C PHE A 137 -13.75 3.18 6.29
N GLU A 138 -14.76 3.81 6.92
CA GLU A 138 -14.77 4.00 8.37
C GLU A 138 -15.27 2.76 9.14
N GLN A 139 -16.11 1.93 8.53
CA GLN A 139 -16.76 0.80 9.19
C GLN A 139 -16.10 -0.56 8.94
N SER A 140 -15.22 -0.64 7.94
CA SER A 140 -14.62 -1.91 7.51
C SER A 140 -13.10 -1.79 7.25
N GLU A 141 -12.47 -2.93 6.95
CA GLU A 141 -11.05 -3.00 6.62
C GLU A 141 -10.74 -2.65 5.15
N LEU A 142 -11.69 -2.01 4.44
CA LEU A 142 -11.43 -1.41 3.12
C LEU A 142 -10.42 -0.26 3.21
N LYS A 143 -10.23 0.30 4.40
CA LYS A 143 -9.16 1.19 4.78
C LYS A 143 -8.40 0.57 5.95
N ASN A 144 -7.11 0.37 5.79
CA ASN A 144 -6.27 -0.27 6.81
C ASN A 144 -4.94 0.48 6.98
N LYS A 145 -4.36 0.40 8.19
CA LYS A 145 -3.06 0.97 8.51
C LYS A 145 -1.99 -0.12 8.48
N PHE A 146 -0.96 0.10 7.69
CA PHE A 146 0.23 -0.73 7.67
C PHE A 146 1.33 -0.07 8.47
N PHE A 147 1.79 -0.71 9.54
CA PHE A 147 2.85 -0.19 10.39
C PHE A 147 4.22 -0.46 9.77
N LEU A 148 5.01 0.60 9.62
CA LEU A 148 6.39 0.53 9.19
C LEU A 148 7.30 0.45 10.41
N ASN A 149 8.17 -0.56 10.43
CA ASN A 149 9.29 -0.65 11.35
C ASN A 149 10.51 -1.18 10.58
N MET A 150 11.42 -0.26 10.23
CA MET A 150 12.63 -0.58 9.47
C MET A 150 13.74 -1.08 10.41
N ASN A 151 13.43 -2.11 11.19
CA ASN A 151 14.42 -2.81 11.99
C ASN A 151 15.20 -3.78 11.10
N VAL A 152 16.42 -3.42 10.77
CA VAL A 152 17.28 -4.14 9.81
C VAL A 152 18.65 -4.40 10.44
N LEU A 153 19.37 -5.40 9.93
CA LEU A 153 20.74 -5.65 10.33
C LEU A 153 21.66 -4.61 9.69
N ASN A 154 22.49 -3.99 10.50
CA ASN A 154 23.56 -3.11 10.04
C ASN A 154 24.73 -3.93 9.46
N GLU A 155 25.80 -3.26 9.02
CA GLU A 155 27.01 -3.89 8.48
C GLU A 155 27.72 -4.84 9.46
N LYS A 156 27.46 -4.69 10.77
CA LYS A 156 28.01 -5.54 11.85
C LYS A 156 27.05 -6.67 12.26
N ASN A 157 25.96 -6.90 11.50
CA ASN A 157 24.88 -7.84 11.82
C ASN A 157 24.14 -7.54 13.14
N GLU A 158 24.13 -6.27 13.58
CA GLU A 158 23.37 -5.84 14.74
C GLU A 158 21.99 -5.33 14.32
N PRO A 159 20.89 -5.72 14.98
CA PRO A 159 19.56 -5.21 14.66
C PRO A 159 19.45 -3.73 15.08
N ARG A 160 19.07 -2.90 14.12
CA ARG A 160 18.95 -1.45 14.33
C ARG A 160 17.81 -0.86 13.51
N VAL A 161 17.07 0.07 14.11
CA VAL A 161 16.11 0.88 13.35
C VAL A 161 16.88 1.90 12.55
N MET A 162 16.70 1.86 11.24
CA MET A 162 17.40 2.73 10.29
C MET A 162 16.39 3.52 9.45
N ASN A 163 16.76 4.74 9.06
CA ASN A 163 15.99 5.49 8.08
C ASN A 163 16.19 4.94 6.65
N LEU A 164 15.35 5.35 5.72
CA LEU A 164 15.41 4.87 4.33
C LEU A 164 16.79 5.09 3.67
N LYS A 165 17.41 6.25 3.91
CA LYS A 165 18.72 6.56 3.34
C LYS A 165 19.81 5.60 3.83
N ASP A 166 19.84 5.33 5.13
CA ASP A 166 20.85 4.45 5.73
C ASP A 166 20.64 2.99 5.31
N VAL A 167 19.39 2.52 5.23
CA VAL A 167 19.07 1.19 4.70
C VAL A 167 19.56 1.04 3.25
N LEU A 168 19.29 2.02 2.41
CA LEU A 168 19.72 1.97 1.01
C LEU A 168 21.25 2.01 0.88
N LYS A 169 21.94 2.81 1.70
CA LYS A 169 23.41 2.84 1.72
C LYS A 169 23.99 1.49 2.14
N SER A 170 23.48 0.90 3.22
CA SER A 170 23.92 -0.41 3.68
C SER A 170 23.69 -1.50 2.63
N LEU A 171 22.52 -1.47 1.96
CA LEU A 171 22.22 -2.39 0.87
C LEU A 171 23.18 -2.28 -0.30
N LEU A 172 23.52 -1.05 -0.72
CA LEU A 172 24.46 -0.82 -1.81
C LEU A 172 25.86 -1.29 -1.44
N LYS A 173 26.33 -0.99 -0.24
CA LYS A 173 27.65 -1.43 0.24
C LYS A 173 27.73 -2.95 0.31
N HIS A 174 26.70 -3.61 0.84
CA HIS A 174 26.61 -5.07 0.84
C HIS A 174 26.66 -5.66 -0.57
N ARG A 175 25.89 -5.12 -1.51
CA ARG A 175 25.94 -5.55 -2.91
C ARG A 175 27.31 -5.36 -3.56
N TYR A 176 27.98 -4.24 -3.27
CA TYR A 176 29.31 -3.99 -3.79
C TYR A 176 30.31 -5.07 -3.31
N VAL A 177 30.26 -5.44 -2.02
CA VAL A 177 31.10 -6.51 -1.47
C VAL A 177 30.83 -7.85 -2.14
N ILE A 178 29.54 -8.21 -2.32
CA ILE A 178 29.16 -9.46 -3.00
C ILE A 178 29.68 -9.48 -4.45
N LEU A 179 29.53 -8.38 -5.19
CA LEU A 179 29.98 -8.29 -6.56
C LEU A 179 31.50 -8.42 -6.65
N ASN A 180 32.26 -7.76 -5.79
CA ASN A 180 33.72 -7.88 -5.74
C ASN A 180 34.15 -9.32 -5.45
N ASN A 181 33.56 -9.95 -4.43
CA ASN A 181 33.88 -11.35 -4.10
C ASN A 181 33.56 -12.29 -5.27
N LYS A 182 32.44 -12.05 -5.97
CA LYS A 182 32.08 -12.84 -7.16
C LYS A 182 33.08 -12.67 -8.31
N ILE A 183 33.55 -11.45 -8.55
CA ILE A 183 34.55 -11.17 -9.56
C ILE A 183 35.89 -11.85 -9.25
N ILE A 184 36.35 -11.71 -7.98
CA ILE A 184 37.60 -12.35 -7.52
C ILE A 184 37.52 -13.87 -7.62
N PHE A 185 36.37 -14.48 -7.37
CA PHE A 185 36.19 -15.94 -7.50
C PHE A 185 36.11 -16.44 -8.94
N GLN A 186 35.76 -15.57 -9.89
CA GLN A 186 35.67 -15.91 -11.32
C GLN A 186 36.98 -15.64 -12.12
N LEU A 187 37.93 -14.96 -11.50
CA LEU A 187 39.29 -14.77 -12.04
C LEU A 187 40.21 -15.89 -11.59
#